data_2b31267bcdbb13118e7077656e0c2bab
#
_entry.id   2b31267bcdbb13118e7077656e0c2bab
#
_cell.length_a   1.000
_cell.length_b   1.000
_cell.length_c   1.000
_cell.angle_alpha   90.00
_cell.angle_beta   90.00
_cell.angle_gamma   90.00
#
_symmetry.space_group_name_H-M   'P 1'
#
loop_
_entity.id
_entity.type
_entity.pdbx_description
1 polymer ?
#
loop_
_entity_poly.entity_id
_entity_poly.type
_entity_poly.pdbx_seq_one_letter_code
_entity_poly.pdbx_strand_id
1 'polypeptide(L)'
;GWVGHVTADIIEAYRMATEAMRRREPCSIAYHGNIVDLLEYAEREKILIELLSDQTSCHAVYEGGYCPAGLTFEERTRLLHESPEQFRHLVDISLRRHFEVIKKLVARGTYFFDYGNSFMKAIYDAGVKEISYNGVDEKDGFIWPSYVEDIMGPQLFDYGYGPFRWVCLSGKHEDLIKTDHAAMECIDVNRRGQDLDNYNWIRDAEKNQLVVGTQARILYQDAVGRMNIALRFNEMVRRGEVGPIMLGRDH
;
A
#
# COMPACT_ATOMS: atom_id res chain seq x y z
N GLY A 1 0.50 10.49 15.72
CA GLY A 1 0.85 9.65 14.59
C GLY A 1 2.18 8.95 14.78
N TRP A 2 2.39 7.99 13.93
CA TRP A 2 3.59 7.12 13.92
C TRP A 2 4.50 7.38 12.69
N VAL A 3 4.22 8.45 11.95
CA VAL A 3 5.16 9.01 10.98
C VAL A 3 6.18 9.86 11.72
N GLY A 4 7.46 9.63 11.48
CA GLY A 4 8.55 10.31 12.17
C GLY A 4 8.63 11.81 11.82
N HIS A 5 8.49 12.12 10.53
CA HIS A 5 8.59 13.48 10.02
C HIS A 5 7.49 13.77 8.99
N VAL A 6 7.02 15.02 8.96
CA VAL A 6 6.05 15.50 7.98
C VAL A 6 6.56 16.82 7.41
N THR A 7 6.58 16.96 6.10
CA THR A 7 6.97 18.21 5.43
C THR A 7 6.19 18.42 4.13
N ALA A 8 5.98 19.66 3.74
CA ALA A 8 5.47 20.04 2.41
C ALA A 8 6.61 20.54 1.49
N ASP A 9 7.84 20.53 1.98
CA ASP A 9 9.03 20.95 1.21
C ASP A 9 9.75 19.74 0.64
N ILE A 10 9.82 19.65 -0.70
CA ILE A 10 10.48 18.56 -1.43
C ILE A 10 11.97 18.48 -1.08
N ILE A 11 12.65 19.62 -0.99
CA ILE A 11 14.08 19.66 -0.69
C ILE A 11 14.34 19.12 0.70
N GLU A 12 13.52 19.53 1.66
CA GLU A 12 13.62 19.08 3.04
C GLU A 12 13.32 17.58 3.15
N ALA A 13 12.31 17.06 2.43
CA ALA A 13 11.98 15.63 2.40
C ALA A 13 13.20 14.80 1.95
N TYR A 14 13.83 15.18 0.83
CA TYR A 14 14.98 14.46 0.32
C TYR A 14 16.24 14.67 1.17
N ARG A 15 16.41 15.86 1.77
CA ARG A 15 17.51 16.11 2.70
C ARG A 15 17.43 15.16 3.91
N MET A 16 16.26 15.04 4.53
CA MET A 16 16.03 14.11 5.66
C MET A 16 16.28 12.66 5.25
N ALA A 17 15.75 12.23 4.10
CA ALA A 17 15.95 10.87 3.60
C ALA A 17 17.43 10.57 3.35
N THR A 18 18.15 11.44 2.68
CA THR A 18 19.57 11.30 2.38
C THR A 18 20.41 11.23 3.66
N GLU A 19 20.09 12.07 4.65
CA GLU A 19 20.79 12.06 5.93
C GLU A 19 20.55 10.78 6.72
N ALA A 20 19.30 10.26 6.75
CA ALA A 20 18.96 8.97 7.37
C ALA A 20 19.70 7.81 6.68
N MET A 21 19.72 7.79 5.35
CA MET A 21 20.49 6.80 4.57
C MET A 21 21.98 6.84 4.91
N ARG A 22 22.57 8.04 4.97
CA ARG A 22 23.99 8.21 5.32
C ARG A 22 24.31 7.68 6.72
N ARG A 23 23.39 7.87 7.67
CA ARG A 23 23.51 7.36 9.05
C ARG A 23 23.15 5.89 9.19
N ARG A 24 22.52 5.29 8.17
CA ARG A 24 21.91 3.95 8.22
C ARG A 24 20.86 3.84 9.33
N GLU A 25 20.07 4.88 9.52
CA GLU A 25 18.99 4.97 10.50
C GLU A 25 17.65 4.85 9.78
N PRO A 26 16.74 3.95 10.23
CA PRO A 26 15.39 3.89 9.68
C PRO A 26 14.66 5.19 9.98
N CYS A 27 14.01 5.74 8.95
CA CYS A 27 13.28 7.01 9.06
C CYS A 27 12.00 6.94 8.21
N SER A 28 10.88 7.37 8.76
CA SER A 28 9.63 7.55 8.03
C SER A 28 9.36 9.03 7.81
N ILE A 29 9.17 9.41 6.53
CA ILE A 29 8.94 10.79 6.11
C ILE A 29 7.67 10.83 5.28
N ALA A 30 6.68 11.61 5.70
CA ALA A 30 5.51 11.94 4.92
C ALA A 30 5.72 13.28 4.21
N TYR A 31 5.70 13.25 2.89
CA TYR A 31 5.66 14.45 2.07
C TYR A 31 4.19 14.79 1.76
N HIS A 32 3.77 16.00 2.12
CA HIS A 32 2.45 16.53 1.79
C HIS A 32 2.51 17.38 0.53
N GLY A 33 2.33 16.77 -0.63
CA GLY A 33 2.39 17.42 -1.92
C GLY A 33 2.07 16.46 -3.07
N ASN A 34 2.32 16.90 -4.29
CA ASN A 34 2.07 16.09 -5.47
C ASN A 34 3.22 15.12 -5.73
N ILE A 35 2.90 13.85 -5.97
CA ILE A 35 3.89 12.80 -6.22
C ILE A 35 4.68 13.03 -7.51
N VAL A 36 4.07 13.60 -8.56
CA VAL A 36 4.76 13.88 -9.82
C VAL A 36 5.88 14.90 -9.59
N ASP A 37 5.60 15.96 -8.84
CA ASP A 37 6.61 17.00 -8.53
C ASP A 37 7.76 16.42 -7.68
N LEU A 38 7.43 15.52 -6.74
CA LEU A 38 8.42 14.82 -5.91
C LEU A 38 9.35 13.95 -6.76
N LEU A 39 8.82 13.17 -7.69
CA LEU A 39 9.59 12.28 -8.55
C LEU A 39 10.39 13.05 -9.62
N GLU A 40 9.82 14.11 -10.21
CA GLU A 40 10.52 14.97 -11.15
C GLU A 40 11.71 15.69 -10.50
N TYR A 41 11.57 16.07 -9.23
CA TYR A 41 12.70 16.59 -8.46
C TYR A 41 13.80 15.53 -8.30
N ALA A 42 13.46 14.32 -7.90
CA ALA A 42 14.43 13.23 -7.76
C ALA A 42 15.14 12.90 -9.08
N GLU A 43 14.42 12.91 -10.19
CA GLU A 43 14.99 12.68 -11.51
C GLU A 43 15.97 13.78 -11.89
N ARG A 44 15.60 15.05 -11.71
CA ARG A 44 16.43 16.21 -12.02
C ARG A 44 17.71 16.26 -11.18
N GLU A 45 17.59 16.06 -9.87
CA GLU A 45 18.70 16.07 -8.92
C GLU A 45 19.47 14.74 -8.88
N LYS A 46 19.07 13.76 -9.70
CA LYS A 46 19.70 12.43 -9.78
C LYS A 46 19.73 11.67 -8.46
N ILE A 47 18.72 11.88 -7.62
CA ILE A 47 18.55 11.15 -6.38
C ILE A 47 18.19 9.70 -6.71
N LEU A 48 18.88 8.76 -6.08
CA LEU A 48 18.58 7.34 -6.23
C LEU A 48 17.36 6.99 -5.37
N ILE A 49 16.35 6.42 -6.02
CA ILE A 49 15.22 5.74 -5.37
C ILE A 49 15.36 4.26 -5.73
N GLU A 50 15.69 3.41 -4.77
CA GLU A 50 15.93 1.99 -5.05
C GLU A 50 14.63 1.24 -5.30
N LEU A 51 13.61 1.54 -4.51
CA LEU A 51 12.29 0.89 -4.57
C LEU A 51 11.19 1.97 -4.64
N LEU A 52 10.32 1.86 -5.62
CA LEU A 52 9.21 2.77 -5.85
C LEU A 52 7.93 1.98 -6.11
N SER A 53 6.85 2.35 -5.46
CA SER A 53 5.52 1.83 -5.81
C SER A 53 4.50 2.95 -5.86
N ASP A 54 3.45 2.75 -6.65
CA ASP A 54 2.28 3.62 -6.63
C ASP A 54 1.10 2.90 -5.99
N GLN A 55 0.45 3.58 -5.06
CA GLN A 55 -0.80 3.17 -4.42
C GLN A 55 -1.81 4.32 -4.47
N THR A 56 -1.69 5.17 -5.48
CA THR A 56 -2.60 6.29 -5.68
C THR A 56 -4.03 5.76 -5.88
N SER A 57 -5.02 6.52 -5.41
CA SER A 57 -6.44 6.14 -5.49
C SER A 57 -6.97 6.16 -6.93
N CYS A 58 -6.33 5.41 -7.82
CA CYS A 58 -6.70 5.29 -9.22
C CYS A 58 -8.00 4.48 -9.46
N HIS A 59 -8.65 3.96 -8.42
CA HIS A 59 -9.99 3.38 -8.55
C HIS A 59 -11.05 4.39 -8.98
N ALA A 60 -10.86 5.66 -8.63
CA ALA A 60 -11.76 6.76 -8.98
C ALA A 60 -10.95 7.95 -9.51
N VAL A 61 -10.06 7.68 -10.45
CA VAL A 61 -9.05 8.62 -10.95
C VAL A 61 -9.64 9.95 -11.38
N TYR A 62 -10.75 9.92 -12.14
CA TYR A 62 -11.42 11.11 -12.65
C TYR A 62 -12.51 11.69 -11.74
N GLU A 63 -12.77 11.05 -10.61
CA GLU A 63 -13.74 11.48 -9.60
C GLU A 63 -13.04 12.04 -8.35
N GLY A 64 -11.78 12.41 -8.52
CA GLY A 64 -10.99 13.03 -7.48
C GLY A 64 -10.05 12.09 -6.72
N GLY A 65 -9.91 10.84 -7.15
CA GLY A 65 -8.92 9.91 -6.58
C GLY A 65 -7.48 10.27 -6.93
N TYR A 66 -7.26 10.90 -8.09
CA TYR A 66 -5.96 11.41 -8.52
C TYR A 66 -5.93 12.94 -8.45
N CYS A 67 -4.86 13.52 -7.90
CA CYS A 67 -4.67 14.96 -7.84
C CYS A 67 -3.77 15.41 -9.00
N PRO A 68 -4.25 16.23 -9.96
CA PRO A 68 -3.43 16.76 -11.03
C PRO A 68 -2.24 17.55 -10.49
N ALA A 69 -1.08 17.39 -11.13
CA ALA A 69 0.11 18.15 -10.79
C ALA A 69 -0.08 19.65 -11.10
N GLY A 70 0.49 20.49 -10.26
CA GLY A 70 0.41 21.94 -10.39
C GLY A 70 -0.86 22.60 -9.83
N LEU A 71 -1.72 21.82 -9.15
CA LEU A 71 -2.88 22.32 -8.44
C LEU A 71 -2.74 22.12 -6.93
N THR A 72 -3.20 23.06 -6.15
CA THR A 72 -3.46 22.85 -4.73
C THR A 72 -4.67 21.94 -4.53
N PHE A 73 -4.83 21.41 -3.33
CA PHE A 73 -6.00 20.58 -3.00
C PHE A 73 -7.31 21.33 -3.17
N GLU A 74 -7.35 22.60 -2.81
CA GLU A 74 -8.52 23.48 -2.94
C GLU A 74 -8.84 23.75 -4.41
N GLU A 75 -7.84 24.08 -5.22
CA GLU A 75 -8.01 24.31 -6.66
C GLU A 75 -8.49 23.06 -7.36
N ARG A 76 -7.90 21.92 -7.05
CA ARG A 76 -8.31 20.61 -7.58
C ARG A 76 -9.77 20.31 -7.21
N THR A 77 -10.16 20.52 -5.96
CA THR A 77 -11.53 20.25 -5.49
C THR A 77 -12.54 21.16 -6.18
N ARG A 78 -12.22 22.43 -6.30
CA ARG A 78 -13.05 23.38 -7.03
C ARG A 78 -13.20 22.98 -8.50
N LEU A 79 -12.09 22.68 -9.17
CA LEU A 79 -12.10 22.32 -10.59
C LEU A 79 -12.91 21.05 -10.87
N LEU A 80 -12.82 20.05 -9.98
CA LEU A 80 -13.60 18.81 -10.09
C LEU A 80 -15.12 19.10 -10.12
N HIS A 81 -15.59 20.08 -9.33
CA HIS A 81 -17.01 20.44 -9.26
C HIS A 81 -17.44 21.40 -10.39
N GLU A 82 -16.61 22.39 -10.70
CA GLU A 82 -16.97 23.48 -11.63
C GLU A 82 -16.73 23.10 -13.11
N SER A 83 -15.71 22.27 -13.37
CA SER A 83 -15.33 21.88 -14.72
C SER A 83 -14.73 20.46 -14.77
N PRO A 84 -15.57 19.40 -14.63
CA PRO A 84 -15.10 18.01 -14.61
C PRO A 84 -14.32 17.59 -15.85
N GLU A 85 -14.65 18.12 -17.02
CA GLU A 85 -13.91 17.82 -18.26
C GLU A 85 -12.49 18.40 -18.23
N GLN A 86 -12.33 19.62 -17.76
CA GLN A 86 -11.00 20.21 -17.59
C GLN A 86 -10.21 19.48 -16.51
N PHE A 87 -10.87 19.06 -15.44
CA PHE A 87 -10.24 18.23 -14.42
C PHE A 87 -9.69 16.92 -15.02
N ARG A 88 -10.50 16.18 -15.79
CA ARG A 88 -10.08 14.96 -16.49
C ARG A 88 -8.88 15.19 -17.40
N HIS A 89 -8.90 16.26 -18.17
CA HIS A 89 -7.79 16.62 -19.06
C HIS A 89 -6.48 16.86 -18.30
N LEU A 90 -6.53 17.55 -17.15
CA LEU A 90 -5.35 17.76 -16.32
C LEU A 90 -4.87 16.48 -15.62
N VAL A 91 -5.78 15.57 -15.27
CA VAL A 91 -5.42 14.24 -14.78
C VAL A 91 -4.64 13.47 -15.84
N ASP A 92 -5.12 13.42 -17.09
CA ASP A 92 -4.44 12.73 -18.18
C ASP A 92 -3.03 13.29 -18.43
N ILE A 93 -2.89 14.61 -18.42
CA ILE A 93 -1.57 15.26 -18.55
C ILE A 93 -0.65 14.83 -17.41
N SER A 94 -1.17 14.81 -16.19
CA SER A 94 -0.40 14.46 -15.00
C SER A 94 0.00 12.98 -14.99
N LEU A 95 -0.89 12.09 -15.41
CA LEU A 95 -0.59 10.65 -15.55
C LEU A 95 0.51 10.39 -16.59
N ARG A 96 0.48 11.11 -17.72
CA ARG A 96 1.55 11.03 -18.73
C ARG A 96 2.90 11.50 -18.17
N ARG A 97 2.92 12.63 -17.44
CA ARG A 97 4.12 13.11 -16.77
C ARG A 97 4.63 12.11 -15.73
N HIS A 98 3.71 11.53 -14.95
CA HIS A 98 4.02 10.53 -13.93
C HIS A 98 4.66 9.29 -14.55
N PHE A 99 4.10 8.78 -15.64
CA PHE A 99 4.69 7.69 -16.43
C PHE A 99 6.10 8.02 -16.91
N GLU A 100 6.28 9.18 -17.54
CA GLU A 100 7.59 9.57 -18.08
C GLU A 100 8.68 9.70 -17.01
N VAL A 101 8.34 10.23 -15.84
CA VAL A 101 9.33 10.32 -14.76
C VAL A 101 9.66 8.95 -14.17
N ILE A 102 8.68 8.06 -13.96
CA ILE A 102 8.94 6.68 -13.50
C ILE A 102 9.80 5.93 -14.52
N LYS A 103 9.49 6.04 -15.82
CA LYS A 103 10.28 5.42 -16.90
C LYS A 103 11.75 5.84 -16.85
N LYS A 104 12.04 7.11 -16.59
CA LYS A 104 13.42 7.62 -16.43
C LYS A 104 14.08 7.08 -15.16
N LEU A 105 13.35 7.01 -14.04
CA LEU A 105 13.87 6.46 -12.80
C LEU A 105 14.17 4.97 -12.94
N VAL A 106 13.28 4.19 -13.56
CA VAL A 106 13.48 2.76 -13.86
C VAL A 106 14.71 2.55 -14.75
N ALA A 107 14.88 3.37 -15.79
CA ALA A 107 16.08 3.33 -16.64
C ALA A 107 17.39 3.61 -15.88
N ARG A 108 17.31 4.22 -14.70
CA ARG A 108 18.45 4.49 -13.80
C ARG A 108 18.64 3.44 -12.70
N GLY A 109 17.81 2.39 -12.68
CA GLY A 109 17.92 1.28 -11.72
C GLY A 109 16.88 1.26 -10.60
N THR A 110 15.90 2.15 -10.61
CA THR A 110 14.76 2.06 -9.68
C THR A 110 13.94 0.81 -10.01
N TYR A 111 13.66 -0.03 -9.00
CA TYR A 111 12.67 -1.07 -9.14
C TYR A 111 11.29 -0.49 -8.86
N PHE A 112 10.44 -0.43 -9.87
CA PHE A 112 9.06 0.05 -9.75
C PHE A 112 8.08 -1.11 -9.82
N PHE A 113 7.02 -1.06 -9.03
CA PHE A 113 5.84 -1.91 -9.15
C PHE A 113 4.57 -1.11 -8.83
N ASP A 114 3.49 -1.42 -9.54
CA ASP A 114 2.15 -0.95 -9.18
C ASP A 114 1.59 -1.83 -8.05
N TYR A 115 0.92 -1.25 -7.08
CA TYR A 115 0.33 -2.03 -5.98
C TYR A 115 -0.79 -2.97 -6.45
N GLY A 116 -1.48 -2.65 -7.57
CA GLY A 116 -2.55 -3.53 -8.13
C GLY A 116 -2.71 -3.23 -9.60
N ASN A 117 -2.53 -2.93 -10.52
CA ASN A 117 -2.78 -2.58 -11.93
C ASN A 117 -3.56 -1.28 -12.16
N SER A 118 -4.13 -0.66 -11.11
CA SER A 118 -5.00 0.51 -11.28
C SER A 118 -4.25 1.72 -11.83
N PHE A 119 -3.02 1.94 -11.40
CA PHE A 119 -2.18 3.03 -11.89
C PHE A 119 -1.75 2.81 -13.34
N MET A 120 -1.25 1.62 -13.67
CA MET A 120 -0.87 1.28 -15.04
C MET A 120 -2.06 1.35 -16.00
N LYS A 121 -3.22 0.88 -15.56
CA LYS A 121 -4.48 1.00 -16.32
C LYS A 121 -4.87 2.47 -16.55
N ALA A 122 -4.76 3.31 -15.53
CA ALA A 122 -5.05 4.74 -15.66
C ALA A 122 -4.09 5.44 -16.65
N ILE A 123 -2.82 5.09 -16.64
CA ILE A 123 -1.84 5.57 -17.63
C ILE A 123 -2.22 5.15 -19.04
N TYR A 124 -2.61 3.88 -19.22
CA TYR A 124 -3.07 3.37 -20.52
C TYR A 124 -4.30 4.12 -21.02
N ASP A 125 -5.29 4.36 -20.15
CA ASP A 125 -6.53 5.09 -20.47
C ASP A 125 -6.25 6.58 -20.75
N ALA A 126 -5.24 7.18 -20.13
CA ALA A 126 -4.75 8.51 -20.45
C ALA A 126 -4.03 8.60 -21.82
N GLY A 127 -3.98 7.49 -22.57
CA GLY A 127 -3.48 7.41 -23.94
C GLY A 127 -2.02 6.97 -24.09
N VAL A 128 -1.35 6.56 -23.03
CA VAL A 128 0.04 6.06 -23.06
C VAL A 128 0.03 4.56 -23.36
N LYS A 129 -0.04 4.18 -24.63
CA LYS A 129 -0.13 2.77 -25.03
C LYS A 129 1.15 1.97 -24.78
N GLU A 130 2.29 2.63 -24.71
CA GLU A 130 3.59 2.00 -24.44
C GLU A 130 3.72 1.43 -23.03
N ILE A 131 2.77 1.69 -22.11
CA ILE A 131 2.69 1.02 -20.80
C ILE A 131 2.27 -0.44 -20.92
N SER A 132 1.57 -0.84 -22.00
CA SER A 132 1.24 -2.23 -22.27
C SER A 132 2.40 -2.96 -22.93
N TYR A 133 2.53 -4.28 -22.70
CA TYR A 133 3.62 -5.09 -23.26
C TYR A 133 3.74 -5.02 -24.76
N ASN A 134 2.60 -5.04 -25.47
CA ASN A 134 2.57 -5.02 -26.93
C ASN A 134 2.50 -3.60 -27.51
N GLY A 135 2.40 -2.56 -26.67
CA GLY A 135 2.29 -1.17 -27.11
C GLY A 135 0.96 -0.80 -27.80
N VAL A 136 -0.01 -1.70 -27.85
CA VAL A 136 -1.27 -1.56 -28.58
C VAL A 136 -2.48 -1.69 -27.66
N ASP A 137 -2.58 -2.81 -26.95
CA ASP A 137 -3.68 -3.09 -26.04
C ASP A 137 -3.17 -3.71 -24.72
N GLU A 138 -4.07 -3.83 -23.76
CA GLU A 138 -3.77 -4.28 -22.38
C GLU A 138 -3.92 -5.80 -22.17
N LYS A 139 -4.19 -6.58 -23.24
CA LYS A 139 -4.51 -8.01 -23.10
C LYS A 139 -3.38 -8.84 -22.53
N ASP A 140 -2.14 -8.48 -22.86
CA ASP A 140 -0.95 -9.17 -22.41
C ASP A 140 -0.36 -8.57 -21.11
N GLY A 141 -1.06 -7.61 -20.49
CA GLY A 141 -0.63 -6.92 -19.28
C GLY A 141 0.26 -5.70 -19.55
N PHE A 142 0.98 -5.27 -18.52
CA PHE A 142 1.75 -4.02 -18.49
C PHE A 142 3.24 -4.27 -18.29
N ILE A 143 4.07 -3.30 -18.71
CA ILE A 143 5.54 -3.42 -18.70
C ILE A 143 6.17 -3.42 -17.30
N TRP A 144 5.46 -2.94 -16.28
CA TRP A 144 5.92 -2.97 -14.90
C TRP A 144 5.17 -4.02 -14.08
N PRO A 145 5.80 -4.62 -13.07
CA PRO A 145 5.17 -5.62 -12.24
C PRO A 145 3.96 -5.08 -11.47
N SER A 146 2.97 -5.94 -11.30
CA SER A 146 1.90 -5.78 -10.32
C SER A 146 2.29 -6.45 -9.01
N TYR A 147 2.20 -5.73 -7.90
CA TYR A 147 2.45 -6.31 -6.58
C TYR A 147 1.56 -7.52 -6.30
N VAL A 148 0.28 -7.40 -6.67
CA VAL A 148 -0.72 -8.46 -6.42
C VAL A 148 -0.46 -9.69 -7.30
N GLU A 149 -0.24 -9.50 -8.62
CA GLU A 149 -0.12 -10.61 -9.56
C GLU A 149 1.30 -11.20 -9.59
N ASP A 150 2.31 -10.34 -9.71
CA ASP A 150 3.69 -10.80 -9.99
C ASP A 150 4.52 -11.03 -8.72
N ILE A 151 4.16 -10.39 -7.59
CA ILE A 151 4.91 -10.52 -6.34
C ILE A 151 4.14 -11.38 -5.35
N MET A 152 2.92 -10.97 -4.93
CA MET A 152 2.15 -11.72 -3.95
C MET A 152 1.57 -13.02 -4.50
N GLY A 153 1.17 -13.05 -5.77
CA GLY A 153 0.69 -14.25 -6.45
C GLY A 153 1.59 -15.45 -6.21
N PRO A 154 2.79 -15.46 -6.79
CA PRO A 154 3.71 -16.60 -6.68
C PRO A 154 4.30 -16.80 -5.29
N GLN A 155 4.35 -15.79 -4.43
CA GLN A 155 4.94 -15.91 -3.10
C GLN A 155 3.94 -16.29 -2.01
N LEU A 156 2.69 -15.89 -2.14
CA LEU A 156 1.67 -16.06 -1.12
C LEU A 156 0.43 -16.80 -1.63
N PHE A 157 -0.20 -16.31 -2.69
CA PHE A 157 -1.52 -16.80 -3.11
C PHE A 157 -1.47 -18.22 -3.66
N ASP A 158 -0.44 -18.59 -4.41
CA ASP A 158 -0.21 -19.94 -4.94
C ASP A 158 -0.04 -20.98 -3.82
N TYR A 159 0.31 -20.54 -2.62
CA TYR A 159 0.42 -21.39 -1.42
C TYR A 159 -0.81 -21.29 -0.50
N GLY A 160 -1.88 -20.64 -0.96
CA GLY A 160 -3.12 -20.50 -0.23
C GLY A 160 -3.12 -19.43 0.87
N TYR A 161 -2.07 -18.63 0.98
CA TYR A 161 -2.06 -17.47 1.87
C TYR A 161 -2.92 -16.36 1.29
N GLY A 162 -3.65 -15.67 2.14
CA GLY A 162 -4.48 -14.55 1.75
C GLY A 162 -4.80 -13.64 2.93
N PRO A 163 -5.31 -12.45 2.65
CA PRO A 163 -5.67 -11.50 3.69
C PRO A 163 -6.69 -12.11 4.65
N PHE A 164 -6.46 -11.92 5.93
CA PHE A 164 -7.32 -12.38 7.02
C PHE A 164 -7.33 -11.34 8.11
N ARG A 165 -8.48 -10.79 8.38
CA ARG A 165 -8.68 -9.74 9.38
C ARG A 165 -9.62 -10.21 10.47
N TRP A 166 -9.36 -9.79 11.72
CA TRP A 166 -10.35 -9.85 12.78
C TRP A 166 -10.50 -8.52 13.49
N VAL A 167 -11.70 -8.29 14.03
CA VAL A 167 -12.06 -7.11 14.80
C VAL A 167 -12.76 -7.55 16.07
N CYS A 168 -12.25 -7.10 17.21
CA CYS A 168 -12.90 -7.32 18.52
C CYS A 168 -14.02 -6.28 18.68
N LEU A 169 -15.27 -6.71 18.51
CA LEU A 169 -16.43 -5.81 18.54
C LEU A 169 -16.76 -5.25 19.91
N SER A 170 -16.16 -5.80 20.98
CA SER A 170 -16.23 -5.20 22.32
C SER A 170 -15.58 -3.83 22.40
N GLY A 171 -14.69 -3.49 21.47
CA GLY A 171 -13.86 -2.28 21.54
C GLY A 171 -12.81 -2.30 22.66
N LYS A 172 -12.69 -3.39 23.40
CA LYS A 172 -11.73 -3.53 24.51
C LYS A 172 -10.37 -3.96 23.99
N HIS A 173 -9.33 -3.22 24.37
CA HIS A 173 -7.96 -3.55 24.02
C HIS A 173 -7.51 -4.91 24.58
N GLU A 174 -7.99 -5.28 25.75
CA GLU A 174 -7.74 -6.58 26.38
C GLU A 174 -8.20 -7.75 25.52
N ASP A 175 -9.31 -7.62 24.82
CA ASP A 175 -9.82 -8.66 23.91
C ASP A 175 -8.91 -8.81 22.69
N LEU A 176 -8.35 -7.68 22.18
CA LEU A 176 -7.37 -7.73 21.10
C LEU A 176 -6.11 -8.48 21.53
N ILE A 177 -5.55 -8.17 22.70
CA ILE A 177 -4.36 -8.86 23.22
C ILE A 177 -4.61 -10.35 23.41
N LYS A 178 -5.78 -10.74 23.95
CA LYS A 178 -6.14 -12.17 24.09
C LYS A 178 -6.25 -12.87 22.74
N THR A 179 -6.85 -12.22 21.75
CA THR A 179 -6.97 -12.78 20.39
C THR A 179 -5.63 -12.83 19.67
N ASP A 180 -4.75 -11.86 19.88
CA ASP A 180 -3.38 -11.89 19.36
C ASP A 180 -2.62 -13.11 19.89
N HIS A 181 -2.67 -13.36 21.20
CA HIS A 181 -2.02 -14.54 21.82
C HIS A 181 -2.60 -15.84 21.27
N ALA A 182 -3.92 -15.95 21.19
CA ALA A 182 -4.59 -17.12 20.65
C ALA A 182 -4.26 -17.37 19.17
N ALA A 183 -4.13 -16.32 18.37
CA ALA A 183 -3.70 -16.43 16.97
C ALA A 183 -2.26 -16.91 16.86
N MET A 184 -1.33 -16.37 17.68
CA MET A 184 0.07 -16.83 17.71
C MET A 184 0.21 -18.31 18.09
N GLU A 185 -0.62 -18.83 19.00
CA GLU A 185 -0.66 -20.25 19.36
C GLU A 185 -1.10 -21.15 18.19
N CYS A 186 -1.85 -20.60 17.24
CA CYS A 186 -2.30 -21.32 16.04
C CYS A 186 -1.31 -21.29 14.87
N ILE A 187 -0.23 -20.53 14.95
CA ILE A 187 0.74 -20.33 13.87
C ILE A 187 1.95 -21.23 14.08
N ASP A 188 2.20 -22.15 13.15
CA ASP A 188 3.45 -22.94 13.13
C ASP A 188 4.55 -22.13 12.43
N VAL A 189 5.39 -21.47 13.21
CA VAL A 189 6.49 -20.61 12.73
C VAL A 189 7.57 -21.35 11.93
N ASN A 190 7.59 -22.68 11.97
CA ASN A 190 8.60 -23.48 11.27
C ASN A 190 8.14 -23.96 9.89
N ARG A 191 6.87 -23.79 9.58
CA ARG A 191 6.28 -24.29 8.34
C ARG A 191 6.70 -23.48 7.12
N ARG A 192 6.70 -22.15 7.21
CA ARG A 192 7.05 -21.23 6.13
C ARG A 192 7.49 -19.87 6.67
N GLY A 193 8.32 -19.15 5.90
CA GLY A 193 8.76 -17.79 6.27
C GLY A 193 7.59 -16.85 6.56
N GLN A 194 6.52 -16.90 5.77
CA GLN A 194 5.32 -16.10 5.99
C GLN A 194 4.64 -16.37 7.35
N ASP A 195 4.70 -17.60 7.86
CA ASP A 195 4.14 -17.91 9.19
C ASP A 195 4.98 -17.26 10.30
N LEU A 196 6.29 -17.28 10.16
CA LEU A 196 7.18 -16.55 11.07
C LEU A 196 6.94 -15.03 11.00
N ASP A 197 6.75 -14.49 9.81
CA ASP A 197 6.45 -13.07 9.62
C ASP A 197 5.10 -12.69 10.26
N ASN A 198 4.06 -13.52 10.08
CA ASN A 198 2.77 -13.34 10.74
C ASN A 198 2.89 -13.35 12.27
N TYR A 199 3.65 -14.30 12.82
CA TYR A 199 3.90 -14.38 14.25
C TYR A 199 4.61 -13.13 14.79
N ASN A 200 5.68 -12.72 14.11
CA ASN A 200 6.44 -11.52 14.49
C ASN A 200 5.59 -10.25 14.35
N TRP A 201 4.77 -10.16 13.33
CA TRP A 201 3.84 -9.05 13.11
C TRP A 201 2.88 -8.85 14.29
N ILE A 202 2.26 -9.94 14.76
CA ILE A 202 1.36 -9.88 15.92
C ILE A 202 2.15 -9.58 17.19
N ARG A 203 3.25 -10.30 17.45
CA ARG A 203 4.07 -10.15 18.65
C ARG A 203 4.55 -8.72 18.84
N ASP A 204 4.99 -8.09 17.76
CA ASP A 204 5.59 -6.76 17.81
C ASP A 204 4.58 -5.63 17.50
N ALA A 205 3.28 -5.95 17.37
CA ALA A 205 2.24 -5.01 16.97
C ALA A 205 2.14 -3.79 17.90
N GLU A 206 2.12 -4.02 19.21
CA GLU A 206 2.06 -2.95 20.21
C GLU A 206 3.32 -2.08 20.17
N LYS A 207 4.49 -2.70 20.12
CA LYS A 207 5.78 -2.00 20.05
C LYS A 207 5.88 -1.12 18.80
N ASN A 208 5.38 -1.62 17.66
CA ASN A 208 5.42 -0.94 16.39
C ASN A 208 4.19 -0.04 16.16
N GLN A 209 3.30 0.08 17.14
CA GLN A 209 2.09 0.89 17.05
C GLN A 209 1.25 0.57 15.80
N LEU A 210 1.12 -0.72 15.47
CA LEU A 210 0.36 -1.17 14.33
C LEU A 210 -1.13 -0.94 14.58
N VAL A 211 -1.71 -0.02 13.83
CA VAL A 211 -3.11 0.37 13.94
C VAL A 211 -3.85 -0.06 12.67
N VAL A 212 -4.84 -0.95 12.84
CA VAL A 212 -5.74 -1.38 11.77
C VAL A 212 -7.16 -1.01 12.18
N GLY A 213 -7.48 0.27 12.07
CA GLY A 213 -8.73 0.81 12.61
C GLY A 213 -8.72 0.82 14.14
N THR A 214 -9.80 0.30 14.75
CA THR A 214 -9.87 0.07 16.20
C THR A 214 -9.49 -1.38 16.50
N GLN A 215 -9.47 -1.89 17.63
CA GLN A 215 -9.17 -3.24 18.11
C GLN A 215 -9.17 -4.36 17.04
N ALA A 216 -8.31 -4.25 16.03
CA ALA A 216 -8.25 -5.12 14.86
C ALA A 216 -6.82 -5.55 14.50
N ARG A 217 -6.69 -6.71 13.84
CA ARG A 217 -5.44 -7.19 13.21
C ARG A 217 -5.71 -7.69 11.81
N ILE A 218 -4.66 -7.67 11.00
CA ILE A 218 -4.64 -8.27 9.66
C ILE A 218 -3.38 -9.12 9.50
N LEU A 219 -3.54 -10.28 8.87
CA LEU A 219 -2.45 -11.19 8.49
C LEU A 219 -2.62 -11.64 7.04
N TYR A 220 -1.56 -12.19 6.48
CA TYR A 220 -1.62 -13.01 5.27
C TYR A 220 -1.45 -14.47 5.69
N GLN A 221 -2.54 -15.14 6.01
CA GLN A 221 -2.54 -16.50 6.55
C GLN A 221 -3.13 -17.49 5.54
N ASP A 222 -2.64 -18.72 5.56
CA ASP A 222 -3.16 -19.78 4.70
C ASP A 222 -4.55 -20.28 5.15
N ALA A 223 -5.17 -21.11 4.33
CA ALA A 223 -6.53 -21.60 4.58
C ALA A 223 -6.66 -22.37 5.90
N VAL A 224 -5.68 -23.21 6.23
CA VAL A 224 -5.68 -24.01 7.47
C VAL A 224 -5.47 -23.13 8.69
N GLY A 225 -4.51 -22.19 8.62
CA GLY A 225 -4.26 -21.22 9.69
C GLY A 225 -5.47 -20.35 9.95
N ARG A 226 -6.13 -19.82 8.91
CA ARG A 226 -7.38 -19.05 9.05
C ARG A 226 -8.47 -19.86 9.75
N MET A 227 -8.64 -21.12 9.36
CA MET A 227 -9.62 -22.01 9.98
C MET A 227 -9.30 -22.24 11.47
N ASN A 228 -8.07 -22.57 11.80
CA ASN A 228 -7.66 -22.83 13.19
C ASN A 228 -7.84 -21.60 14.09
N ILE A 229 -7.46 -20.43 13.61
CA ILE A 229 -7.65 -19.17 14.34
C ILE A 229 -9.15 -18.89 14.52
N ALA A 230 -9.95 -19.05 13.48
CA ALA A 230 -11.41 -18.83 13.56
C ALA A 230 -12.09 -19.78 14.56
N LEU A 231 -11.71 -21.06 14.57
CA LEU A 231 -12.24 -22.04 15.52
C LEU A 231 -11.83 -21.71 16.96
N ARG A 232 -10.57 -21.29 17.16
CA ARG A 232 -10.07 -20.86 18.47
C ARG A 232 -10.83 -19.65 18.98
N PHE A 233 -11.05 -18.65 18.13
CA PHE A 233 -11.82 -17.46 18.50
C PHE A 233 -13.28 -17.78 18.82
N ASN A 234 -13.92 -18.66 18.06
CA ASN A 234 -15.27 -19.14 18.38
C ASN A 234 -15.36 -19.77 19.77
N GLU A 235 -14.35 -20.55 20.14
CA GLU A 235 -14.33 -21.17 21.47
C GLU A 235 -14.15 -20.13 22.58
N MET A 236 -13.27 -19.13 22.38
CA MET A 236 -13.06 -18.04 23.33
C MET A 236 -14.34 -17.23 23.55
N VAL A 237 -15.07 -16.90 22.47
CA VAL A 237 -16.37 -16.20 22.56
C VAL A 237 -17.40 -17.06 23.32
N ARG A 238 -17.50 -18.36 22.98
CA ARG A 238 -18.42 -19.29 23.64
C ARG A 238 -18.15 -19.44 25.14
N ARG A 239 -16.89 -19.34 25.55
CA ARG A 239 -16.48 -19.40 26.95
C ARG A 239 -16.58 -18.03 27.68
N GLY A 240 -16.92 -16.97 26.97
CA GLY A 240 -16.97 -15.62 27.52
C GLY A 240 -15.61 -15.03 27.85
N GLU A 241 -14.51 -15.56 27.29
CA GLU A 241 -13.14 -15.05 27.47
C GLU A 241 -12.93 -13.72 26.76
N VAL A 242 -13.63 -13.51 25.66
CA VAL A 242 -13.65 -12.27 24.84
C VAL A 242 -15.07 -11.98 24.35
N GLY A 243 -15.31 -10.73 23.96
CA GLY A 243 -16.56 -10.33 23.30
C GLY A 243 -16.66 -10.87 21.86
N PRO A 244 -17.74 -10.55 21.14
CA PRO A 244 -17.93 -10.97 19.76
C PRO A 244 -16.78 -10.51 18.86
N ILE A 245 -16.39 -11.38 17.91
CA ILE A 245 -15.31 -11.12 16.95
C ILE A 245 -15.89 -11.19 15.54
N MET A 246 -15.60 -10.16 14.74
CA MET A 246 -15.89 -10.18 13.30
C MET A 246 -14.64 -10.65 12.55
N LEU A 247 -14.81 -11.66 11.69
CA LEU A 247 -13.76 -12.12 10.79
C LEU A 247 -14.04 -11.60 9.38
N GLY A 248 -13.01 -11.19 8.70
CA GLY A 248 -13.09 -10.69 7.34
C GLY A 248 -11.91 -11.13 6.50
N ARG A 249 -12.10 -11.02 5.20
CA ARG A 249 -11.08 -11.20 4.19
C ARG A 249 -11.05 -9.92 3.35
N ASP A 250 -9.88 -9.35 3.17
CA ASP A 250 -9.70 -8.25 2.21
C ASP A 250 -9.64 -8.83 0.78
N HIS A 251 -10.03 -8.02 -0.18
CA HIS A 251 -10.04 -8.39 -1.60
C HIS A 251 -8.69 -8.17 -2.23
#